data_b3dbcc06cb2f2221525ac3676f82714a
#
_entry.id   b3dbcc06cb2f2221525ac3676f82714a
#
_cell.length_a   1.000
_cell.length_b   1.000
_cell.length_c   1.000
_cell.angle_alpha   90.00
_cell.angle_beta   90.00
_cell.angle_gamma   90.00
#
_symmetry.space_group_name_H-M   'P 1'
#
loop_
_entity.id
_entity.type
_entity.pdbx_description
1 polymer ?
#
loop_
_entity_poly.entity_id
_entity_poly.type
_entity_poly.pdbx_seq_one_letter_code
_entity_poly.pdbx_strand_id
1 'polypeptide(L)'
;MSEIITVKPEFSSEDCFRIVERHKRRFTYPMHRHKAMELNFIQNGKGVRRVVGGSSEEIGDYEIALIGEDIEHAWEQGECSSEDVREITIHFPANLFDGNLIEKKQFASIKEMIKDSRHGITFGMSAILKVYT
;
A
#
# COMPACT_ATOMS: atom_id res chain seq x y z
N MET A 1 1.25 4.02 -23.93
CA MET A 1 1.51 4.63 -22.61
C MET A 1 0.19 4.75 -21.85
N SER A 2 0.11 4.16 -20.69
CA SER A 2 -1.14 4.22 -19.92
C SER A 2 -1.25 5.54 -19.16
N GLU A 3 -2.44 6.07 -19.11
CA GLU A 3 -2.73 7.25 -18.29
C GLU A 3 -2.72 6.88 -16.81
N ILE A 4 -2.28 7.82 -15.98
CA ILE A 4 -2.37 7.69 -14.53
C ILE A 4 -3.75 8.17 -14.10
N ILE A 5 -4.50 7.31 -13.46
CA ILE A 5 -5.84 7.60 -13.01
C ILE A 5 -5.80 8.14 -11.58
N THR A 6 -6.58 9.18 -11.30
CA THR A 6 -6.80 9.64 -9.93
C THR A 6 -8.06 8.97 -9.39
N VAL A 7 -7.91 8.24 -8.29
CA VAL A 7 -9.01 7.49 -7.68
C VAL A 7 -9.38 8.11 -6.34
N LYS A 8 -10.65 8.07 -6.02
CA LYS A 8 -11.15 8.54 -4.74
C LYS A 8 -11.68 7.35 -3.95
N PRO A 9 -10.97 6.90 -2.90
CA PRO A 9 -11.45 5.78 -2.09
C PRO A 9 -12.79 6.09 -1.43
N GLU A 10 -13.62 5.07 -1.32
CA GLU A 10 -14.94 5.18 -0.73
C GLU A 10 -14.88 5.04 0.79
N PHE A 11 -14.67 6.14 1.50
CA PHE A 11 -14.92 6.20 2.92
C PHE A 11 -15.40 7.60 3.28
N SER A 12 -16.29 7.68 4.27
CA SER A 12 -16.87 8.94 4.70
C SER A 12 -15.95 9.64 5.71
N SER A 13 -16.28 10.88 6.07
CA SER A 13 -15.55 11.60 7.10
C SER A 13 -15.69 10.96 8.49
N GLU A 14 -16.63 10.05 8.65
CA GLU A 14 -16.83 9.32 9.91
C GLU A 14 -15.98 8.07 10.01
N ASP A 15 -15.40 7.63 8.89
CA ASP A 15 -14.56 6.43 8.85
C ASP A 15 -13.12 6.77 9.19
N CYS A 16 -12.49 5.93 10.00
CA CYS A 16 -11.06 6.02 10.26
C CYS A 16 -10.27 5.42 9.09
N PHE A 17 -10.78 4.31 8.52
CA PHE A 17 -10.11 3.59 7.45
C PHE A 17 -11.10 2.69 6.74
N ARG A 18 -10.65 2.16 5.60
CA ARG A 18 -11.40 1.16 4.83
C ARG A 18 -10.49 -0.01 4.54
N ILE A 19 -10.96 -1.23 4.81
CA ILE A 19 -10.22 -2.46 4.52
C ILE A 19 -10.94 -3.21 3.42
N VAL A 20 -10.18 -3.66 2.42
CA VAL A 20 -10.70 -4.50 1.34
C VAL A 20 -9.77 -5.69 1.17
N GLU A 21 -10.35 -6.90 1.16
CA GLU A 21 -9.62 -8.12 0.86
C GLU A 21 -10.03 -8.60 -0.52
N ARG A 22 -9.05 -9.00 -1.33
CA ARG A 22 -9.28 -9.54 -2.67
C ARG A 22 -8.44 -10.77 -2.89
N HIS A 23 -8.96 -11.66 -3.73
CA HIS A 23 -8.22 -12.80 -4.26
C HIS A 23 -8.10 -12.59 -5.77
N LYS A 24 -6.88 -12.58 -6.26
CA LYS A 24 -6.60 -12.23 -7.65
C LYS A 24 -5.82 -13.31 -8.36
N ARG A 25 -6.15 -13.50 -9.62
CA ARG A 25 -5.34 -14.31 -10.54
C ARG A 25 -4.55 -13.42 -11.50
N ARG A 26 -4.99 -12.18 -11.66
CA ARG A 26 -4.36 -11.23 -12.58
C ARG A 26 -4.35 -9.83 -11.97
N PHE A 27 -3.33 -9.09 -12.30
CA PHE A 27 -3.17 -7.69 -11.89
C PHE A 27 -3.40 -6.82 -13.12
N THR A 28 -4.62 -6.32 -13.25
CA THR A 28 -5.06 -5.55 -14.42
C THR A 28 -5.42 -4.11 -14.10
N TYR A 29 -5.40 -3.74 -12.83
CA TYR A 29 -5.74 -2.37 -12.44
C TYR A 29 -4.65 -1.41 -12.90
N PRO A 30 -5.01 -0.30 -13.58
CA PRO A 30 -4.00 0.61 -14.15
C PRO A 30 -3.28 1.42 -13.08
N MET A 31 -2.17 2.05 -13.51
CA MET A 31 -1.45 3.01 -12.68
C MET A 31 -2.40 4.09 -12.20
N HIS A 32 -2.40 4.37 -10.90
CA HIS A 32 -3.35 5.30 -10.30
C HIS A 32 -2.72 6.04 -9.11
N ARG A 33 -3.38 7.07 -8.68
CA ARG A 33 -3.04 7.83 -7.48
C ARG A 33 -4.31 8.20 -6.74
N HIS A 34 -4.19 8.41 -5.44
CA HIS A 34 -5.28 8.90 -4.61
C HIS A 34 -4.72 9.62 -3.38
N LYS A 35 -5.55 10.44 -2.76
CA LYS A 35 -5.15 11.17 -1.56
C LYS A 35 -4.99 10.29 -0.34
N ALA A 36 -5.81 9.26 -0.23
CA ALA A 36 -5.70 8.34 0.89
C ALA A 36 -4.34 7.66 0.91
N MET A 37 -3.83 7.44 2.11
CA MET A 37 -2.69 6.57 2.32
C MET A 37 -3.12 5.13 2.09
N GLU A 38 -2.19 4.29 1.66
CA GLU A 38 -2.48 2.88 1.42
C GLU A 38 -1.45 2.00 2.11
N LEU A 39 -1.94 1.08 2.94
CA LEU A 39 -1.12 0.00 3.48
C LEU A 39 -1.58 -1.28 2.80
N ASN A 40 -0.70 -1.88 2.04
CA ASN A 40 -1.02 -3.01 1.17
C ASN A 40 -0.27 -4.26 1.61
N PHE A 41 -1.02 -5.35 1.79
CA PHE A 41 -0.49 -6.65 2.19
C PHE A 41 -0.75 -7.64 1.04
N ILE A 42 0.29 -8.31 0.59
CA ILE A 42 0.17 -9.32 -0.47
C ILE A 42 0.75 -10.64 0.02
N GLN A 43 0.00 -11.70 -0.22
CA GLN A 43 0.41 -13.07 0.08
C GLN A 43 0.33 -13.89 -1.20
N ASN A 44 1.34 -14.72 -1.43
CA ASN A 44 1.44 -15.58 -2.61
C ASN A 44 1.62 -14.78 -3.91
N GLY A 45 2.31 -13.64 -3.83
CA GLY A 45 2.46 -12.71 -4.94
C GLY A 45 3.81 -12.76 -5.66
N LYS A 46 4.62 -13.78 -5.42
CA LYS A 46 5.95 -13.87 -6.02
C LYS A 46 5.90 -13.59 -7.53
N GLY A 47 6.73 -12.65 -7.97
CA GLY A 47 6.82 -12.29 -9.37
C GLY A 47 6.01 -11.08 -9.78
N VAL A 48 5.08 -10.61 -8.93
CA VAL A 48 4.36 -9.36 -9.18
C VAL A 48 5.35 -8.22 -9.17
N ARG A 49 5.16 -7.26 -10.05
CA ARG A 49 5.99 -6.07 -10.12
C ARG A 49 5.27 -4.92 -9.43
N ARG A 50 5.90 -4.38 -8.40
CA ARG A 50 5.40 -3.19 -7.70
C ARG A 50 6.00 -1.95 -8.34
N VAL A 51 5.14 -1.04 -8.75
CA VAL A 51 5.55 0.26 -9.31
C VAL A 51 5.04 1.35 -8.40
N VAL A 52 5.93 2.14 -7.82
CA VAL A 52 5.58 3.24 -6.92
C VAL A 52 6.46 4.43 -7.28
N GLY A 53 5.84 5.54 -7.67
CA GLY A 53 6.57 6.70 -8.17
C GLY A 53 7.43 6.30 -9.35
N GLY A 54 8.71 6.64 -9.30
CA GLY A 54 9.66 6.26 -10.33
C GLY A 54 10.35 4.93 -10.11
N SER A 55 9.94 4.16 -9.09
CA SER A 55 10.60 2.91 -8.70
C SER A 55 9.78 1.70 -9.12
N SER A 56 10.47 0.63 -9.53
CA SER A 56 9.82 -0.61 -9.95
C SER A 56 10.65 -1.79 -9.44
N GLU A 57 10.00 -2.69 -8.72
CA GLU A 57 10.66 -3.88 -8.17
C GLU A 57 9.75 -5.10 -8.22
N GLU A 58 10.34 -6.28 -8.38
CA GLU A 58 9.63 -7.53 -8.27
C GLU A 58 9.50 -7.91 -6.80
N ILE A 59 8.31 -8.37 -6.39
CA ILE A 59 8.08 -8.75 -5.00
C ILE A 59 8.23 -10.27 -4.79
N GLY A 60 8.38 -10.66 -3.52
CA GLY A 60 8.39 -12.07 -3.13
C GLY A 60 6.98 -12.59 -2.83
N ASP A 61 6.90 -13.73 -2.16
CA ASP A 61 5.60 -14.33 -1.80
C ASP A 61 4.79 -13.46 -0.85
N TYR A 62 5.47 -12.77 0.05
CA TYR A 62 4.84 -11.86 1.02
C TYR A 62 5.37 -10.46 0.81
N GLU A 63 4.48 -9.50 0.85
CA GLU A 63 4.87 -8.10 0.71
C GLU A 63 4.02 -7.23 1.60
N ILE A 64 4.61 -6.19 2.18
CA ILE A 64 3.90 -5.11 2.84
C ILE A 64 4.48 -3.81 2.31
N ALA A 65 3.62 -2.94 1.81
CA ALA A 65 4.03 -1.64 1.30
C ALA A 65 3.13 -0.55 1.86
N LEU A 66 3.73 0.57 2.26
CA LEU A 66 3.00 1.76 2.65
C LEU A 66 3.21 2.81 1.56
N ILE A 67 2.11 3.27 0.99
CA ILE A 67 2.11 4.24 -0.10
C ILE A 67 1.49 5.54 0.42
N GLY A 68 2.24 6.63 0.33
CA GLY A 68 1.79 7.94 0.79
C GLY A 68 0.74 8.56 -0.12
N GLU A 69 0.23 9.72 0.28
CA GLU A 69 -0.80 10.40 -0.49
C GLU A 69 -0.29 10.89 -1.85
N ASP A 70 -1.14 10.80 -2.84
CA ASP A 70 -0.92 11.31 -4.21
C ASP A 70 0.30 10.74 -4.95
N ILE A 71 0.79 9.57 -4.55
CA ILE A 71 1.88 8.90 -5.27
C ILE A 71 1.29 7.92 -6.28
N GLU A 72 1.72 8.03 -7.54
CA GLU A 72 1.30 7.06 -8.54
C GLU A 72 1.84 5.67 -8.21
N HIS A 73 0.99 4.68 -8.33
CA HIS A 73 1.36 3.30 -8.03
C HIS A 73 0.53 2.31 -8.82
N ALA A 74 1.08 1.12 -8.98
CA ALA A 74 0.41 -0.01 -9.61
C ALA A 74 1.10 -1.30 -9.21
N TRP A 75 0.33 -2.36 -9.26
CA TRP A 75 0.83 -3.72 -9.13
C TRP A 75 0.61 -4.38 -10.49
N GLU A 76 1.70 -4.83 -11.11
CA GLU A 76 1.66 -5.42 -12.43
C GLU A 76 1.92 -6.92 -12.36
N GLN A 77 1.38 -7.66 -13.34
CA GLN A 77 1.49 -9.12 -13.37
C GLN A 77 2.94 -9.62 -13.29
N GLY A 78 3.85 -8.97 -14.00
CA GLY A 78 5.24 -9.41 -14.05
C GLY A 78 5.35 -10.91 -14.37
N GLU A 79 6.19 -11.60 -13.64
CA GLU A 79 6.42 -13.04 -13.79
C GLU A 79 5.52 -13.88 -12.88
N CYS A 80 4.54 -13.27 -12.23
CA CYS A 80 3.67 -13.98 -11.30
C CYS A 80 2.77 -14.97 -12.03
N SER A 81 2.82 -16.23 -11.58
CA SER A 81 1.99 -17.30 -12.13
C SER A 81 1.05 -17.89 -11.08
N SER A 82 0.95 -17.24 -9.92
CA SER A 82 0.05 -17.70 -8.87
C SER A 82 -1.40 -17.60 -9.30
N GLU A 83 -2.19 -18.61 -8.98
CA GLU A 83 -3.61 -18.63 -9.29
C GLU A 83 -4.47 -17.98 -8.22
N ASP A 84 -3.91 -17.74 -7.05
CA ASP A 84 -4.64 -17.11 -5.95
C ASP A 84 -3.70 -16.23 -5.13
N VAL A 85 -3.64 -14.96 -5.50
CA VAL A 85 -2.92 -13.94 -4.75
C VAL A 85 -3.91 -13.27 -3.80
N ARG A 86 -3.63 -13.35 -2.51
CA ARG A 86 -4.43 -12.68 -1.51
C ARG A 86 -3.89 -11.28 -1.29
N GLU A 87 -4.75 -10.29 -1.41
CA GLU A 87 -4.41 -8.90 -1.21
C GLU A 87 -5.32 -8.27 -0.17
N ILE A 88 -4.74 -7.64 0.84
CA ILE A 88 -5.50 -6.85 1.80
C ILE A 88 -5.00 -5.41 1.68
N THR A 89 -5.91 -4.50 1.38
CA THR A 89 -5.59 -3.10 1.23
C THR A 89 -6.32 -2.30 2.30
N ILE A 90 -5.57 -1.49 3.04
CA ILE A 90 -6.13 -0.58 4.03
C ILE A 90 -5.89 0.84 3.52
N HIS A 91 -6.99 1.57 3.29
CA HIS A 91 -6.94 2.98 2.95
C HIS A 91 -7.28 3.80 4.18
N PHE A 92 -6.53 4.86 4.44
CA PHE A 92 -6.81 5.77 5.54
C PHE A 92 -6.38 7.19 5.16
N PRO A 93 -7.06 8.22 5.71
CA PRO A 93 -6.68 9.59 5.40
C PRO A 93 -5.32 9.93 6.01
N ALA A 94 -4.53 10.73 5.30
CA ALA A 94 -3.19 11.11 5.77
C ALA A 94 -3.25 11.84 7.11
N ASN A 95 -4.37 12.45 7.45
CA ASN A 95 -4.57 13.18 8.70
C ASN A 95 -5.18 12.35 9.82
N LEU A 96 -5.21 11.02 9.67
CA LEU A 96 -5.83 10.13 10.67
C LEU A 96 -5.27 10.36 12.08
N PHE A 97 -3.99 10.62 12.18
CA PHE A 97 -3.30 10.79 13.47
C PHE A 97 -3.03 12.27 13.79
N ASP A 98 -3.63 13.20 13.05
CA ASP A 98 -3.42 14.63 13.28
C ASP A 98 -3.89 15.09 14.66
N GLY A 99 -3.44 16.28 15.04
CA GLY A 99 -3.70 16.86 16.33
C GLY A 99 -2.65 16.43 17.35
N ASN A 100 -3.01 16.43 18.62
CA ASN A 100 -2.05 16.16 19.67
C ASN A 100 -1.53 14.73 19.69
N LEU A 101 -2.26 13.79 19.11
CA LEU A 101 -1.89 12.37 19.16
C LEU A 101 -0.57 12.09 18.44
N ILE A 102 -0.42 12.57 17.20
CA ILE A 102 0.78 12.30 16.41
C ILE A 102 2.02 12.96 17.01
N GLU A 103 1.84 14.02 17.78
CA GLU A 103 2.94 14.72 18.43
C GLU A 103 3.40 14.07 19.72
N LYS A 104 2.67 13.07 20.21
CA LYS A 104 3.07 12.35 21.42
C LYS A 104 4.34 11.55 21.15
N LYS A 105 5.17 11.45 22.18
CA LYS A 105 6.47 10.79 22.11
C LYS A 105 6.41 9.37 21.55
N GLN A 106 5.38 8.62 21.94
CA GLN A 106 5.20 7.24 21.51
C GLN A 106 4.86 7.10 20.02
N PHE A 107 4.46 8.19 19.38
CA PHE A 107 4.11 8.21 17.96
C PHE A 107 5.21 8.77 17.06
N ALA A 108 6.38 9.06 17.60
CA ALA A 108 7.49 9.64 16.84
C ALA A 108 7.88 8.80 15.63
N SER A 109 7.95 7.47 15.78
CA SER A 109 8.30 6.55 14.70
C SER A 109 7.22 6.52 13.63
N ILE A 110 5.96 6.59 14.03
CA ILE A 110 4.82 6.61 13.10
C ILE A 110 4.84 7.91 12.29
N LYS A 111 5.13 9.03 12.93
CA LYS A 111 5.22 10.33 12.27
C LYS A 111 6.31 10.33 11.19
N GLU A 112 7.48 9.77 11.50
CA GLU A 112 8.57 9.64 10.53
C GLU A 112 8.18 8.71 9.38
N MET A 113 7.53 7.60 9.68
CA MET A 113 7.10 6.65 8.66
C MET A 113 6.10 7.29 7.70
N ILE A 114 5.13 8.04 8.21
CA ILE A 114 4.15 8.74 7.37
C ILE A 114 4.85 9.75 6.48
N LYS A 115 5.81 10.49 7.01
CA LYS A 115 6.59 11.47 6.25
C LYS A 115 7.37 10.79 5.13
N ASP A 116 8.01 9.66 5.41
CA ASP A 116 8.83 8.96 4.43
C ASP A 116 7.98 8.21 3.39
N SER A 117 6.70 7.96 3.68
CA SER A 117 5.79 7.22 2.80
C SER A 117 5.54 7.90 1.47
N ARG A 118 5.87 9.17 1.33
CA ARG A 118 5.73 9.88 0.05
C ARG A 118 6.67 9.36 -1.03
N HIS A 119 7.63 8.52 -0.66
CA HIS A 119 8.49 7.81 -1.61
C HIS A 119 8.14 6.32 -1.70
N GLY A 120 7.09 5.91 -0.97
CA GLY A 120 6.77 4.51 -0.78
C GLY A 120 7.73 3.87 0.22
N ILE A 121 7.20 2.97 1.03
CA ILE A 121 8.00 2.23 2.02
C ILE A 121 7.67 0.75 1.88
N THR A 122 8.71 -0.09 1.85
CA THR A 122 8.53 -1.53 1.96
C THR A 122 9.13 -2.00 3.27
N PHE A 123 8.66 -3.16 3.73
CA PHE A 123 9.07 -3.71 5.01
C PHE A 123 9.92 -4.96 4.78
N GLY A 124 10.92 -5.15 5.62
CA GLY A 124 11.77 -6.33 5.54
C GLY A 124 11.05 -7.61 5.96
N MET A 125 11.60 -8.76 5.57
CA MET A 125 10.98 -10.06 5.83
C MET A 125 10.69 -10.29 7.31
N SER A 126 11.56 -9.85 8.20
CA SER A 126 11.36 -9.99 9.64
C SER A 126 10.07 -9.32 10.12
N ALA A 127 9.82 -8.10 9.66
CA ALA A 127 8.59 -7.36 10.00
C ALA A 127 7.37 -8.01 9.35
N ILE A 128 7.50 -8.43 8.10
CA ILE A 128 6.42 -9.07 7.34
C ILE A 128 5.94 -10.34 8.06
N LEU A 129 6.86 -11.18 8.46
CA LEU A 129 6.53 -12.46 9.13
C LEU A 129 5.82 -12.23 10.46
N LYS A 130 6.15 -11.17 11.18
CA LYS A 130 5.46 -10.84 12.43
C LYS A 130 4.00 -10.47 12.19
N VAL A 131 3.71 -9.82 11.08
CA VAL A 131 2.33 -9.42 10.74
C VAL A 131 1.49 -10.62 10.32
N TYR A 132 2.09 -11.55 9.56
CA TYR A 132 1.37 -12.71 9.04
C TYR A 132 1.27 -13.87 10.04
N THR A 133 1.94 -13.81 11.16
CA THR A 133 1.77 -14.80 12.21
C THR A 133 0.74 -14.37 13.23
#